data_25e980340de414324c7f658fc80b321c
#
_entry.id   25e980340de414324c7f658fc80b321c
#
_cell.length_a   1.000
_cell.length_b   1.000
_cell.length_c   1.000
_cell.angle_alpha   90.00
_cell.angle_beta   90.00
_cell.angle_gamma   90.00
#
_symmetry.space_group_name_H-M   'P 1'
#
loop_
_entity.id
_entity.type
_entity.pdbx_description
1 polymer ?
#
loop_
_entity_poly.entity_id
_entity_poly.type
_entity_poly.pdbx_seq_one_letter_code
_entity_poly.pdbx_strand_id
1 'polypeptide(L)'
;MTKTVRDIMATEVTTLGRNDSLQLARDVMTLGRVRHFPVMDDGKVVGVVSQRDLYKASLGSVMKYGEKAQRAFLEGIAVKEVMTEPVLTIAPHASVQDAARLMMEKKIGCLPVLEGPKLVGMITETDMLKLVVEM
;
A
#
# COMPACT_ATOMS: atom_id res chain seq x y z
N MET A 1 -18.45 -10.23 20.42
CA MET A 1 -17.12 -9.65 20.56
C MET A 1 -16.67 -8.98 19.26
N THR A 2 -16.10 -7.82 19.39
CA THR A 2 -15.62 -7.07 18.24
C THR A 2 -14.25 -7.57 17.81
N LYS A 3 -14.07 -7.82 16.51
CA LYS A 3 -12.75 -8.18 15.99
C LYS A 3 -11.83 -6.96 15.99
N THR A 4 -10.55 -7.21 16.19
CA THR A 4 -9.52 -6.18 16.10
C THR A 4 -8.82 -6.25 14.76
N VAL A 5 -8.06 -5.20 14.46
CA VAL A 5 -7.24 -5.15 13.26
C VAL A 5 -6.29 -6.36 13.19
N ARG A 6 -5.70 -6.74 14.32
CA ARG A 6 -4.81 -7.91 14.38
C ARG A 6 -5.49 -9.19 13.90
N ASP A 7 -6.79 -9.32 14.15
CA ASP A 7 -7.54 -10.53 13.78
C ASP A 7 -7.68 -10.73 12.28
N ILE A 8 -7.62 -9.63 11.51
CA ILE A 8 -7.87 -9.70 10.06
C ILE A 8 -6.73 -9.19 9.19
N MET A 9 -5.70 -8.58 9.78
CA MET A 9 -4.59 -8.02 9.00
C MET A 9 -3.75 -9.10 8.32
N ALA A 10 -3.14 -8.74 7.19
CA ALA A 10 -2.09 -9.55 6.60
C ALA A 10 -0.80 -9.33 7.40
N THR A 11 -0.08 -10.39 7.71
CA THR A 11 1.17 -10.32 8.48
C THR A 11 2.41 -10.44 7.61
N GLU A 12 2.28 -11.07 6.44
CA GLU A 12 3.37 -11.13 5.46
C GLU A 12 3.22 -9.95 4.52
N VAL A 13 3.90 -8.85 4.84
CA VAL A 13 3.77 -7.59 4.13
C VAL A 13 5.03 -7.35 3.30
N THR A 14 4.85 -7.21 1.99
CA THR A 14 5.94 -6.81 1.10
C THR A 14 6.10 -5.29 1.20
N THR A 15 7.31 -4.83 1.45
CA THR A 15 7.61 -3.41 1.57
C THR A 15 8.56 -2.97 0.47
N LEU A 16 8.60 -1.67 0.22
CA LEU A 16 9.53 -1.05 -0.70
C LEU A 16 10.32 0.02 0.05
N GLY A 17 11.56 0.25 -0.37
CA GLY A 17 12.33 1.38 0.13
C GLY A 17 11.96 2.65 -0.64
N ARG A 18 12.12 3.79 0.00
CA ARG A 18 11.74 5.07 -0.62
C ARG A 18 12.49 5.37 -1.91
N ASN A 19 13.68 4.81 -2.07
CA ASN A 19 14.52 5.05 -3.25
C ASN A 19 14.39 3.93 -4.31
N ASP A 20 13.54 2.94 -4.08
CA ASP A 20 13.27 1.91 -5.08
C ASP A 20 12.52 2.53 -6.26
N SER A 21 12.73 1.95 -7.45
CA SER A 21 12.09 2.47 -8.66
C SER A 21 10.61 2.08 -8.74
N LEU A 22 9.83 2.87 -9.46
CA LEU A 22 8.45 2.51 -9.76
C LEU A 22 8.37 1.25 -10.61
N GLN A 23 9.38 0.95 -11.42
CA GLN A 23 9.40 -0.29 -12.19
C GLN A 23 9.46 -1.50 -11.26
N LEU A 24 10.27 -1.43 -10.21
CA LEU A 24 10.29 -2.49 -9.20
C LEU A 24 8.92 -2.65 -8.54
N ALA A 25 8.28 -1.55 -8.18
CA ALA A 25 6.93 -1.57 -7.59
C ALA A 25 5.94 -2.27 -8.54
N ARG A 26 5.98 -1.93 -9.83
CA ARG A 26 5.12 -2.54 -10.84
C ARG A 26 5.36 -4.04 -10.95
N ASP A 27 6.63 -4.45 -11.00
CA ASP A 27 6.98 -5.87 -11.12
C ASP A 27 6.48 -6.66 -9.90
N VAL A 28 6.67 -6.13 -8.71
CA VAL A 28 6.24 -6.81 -7.47
C VAL A 28 4.72 -6.87 -7.40
N MET A 29 4.01 -5.81 -7.80
CA MET A 29 2.54 -5.82 -7.84
C MET A 29 2.02 -6.90 -8.78
N THR A 30 2.65 -7.03 -9.95
CA THR A 30 2.24 -7.99 -10.96
C THR A 30 2.49 -9.43 -10.50
N LEU A 31 3.68 -9.70 -9.96
CA LEU A 31 4.06 -11.03 -9.51
C LEU A 31 3.34 -11.46 -8.24
N GLY A 32 3.18 -10.55 -7.29
CA GLY A 32 2.60 -10.85 -6.00
C GLY A 32 1.11 -10.60 -5.89
N ARG A 33 0.48 -10.06 -6.94
CA ARG A 33 -0.93 -9.66 -6.93
C ARG A 33 -1.27 -8.72 -5.78
N VAL A 34 -0.34 -7.84 -5.46
CA VAL A 34 -0.46 -6.88 -4.38
C VAL A 34 -0.75 -5.51 -4.99
N ARG A 35 -1.63 -4.74 -4.37
CA ARG A 35 -2.04 -3.42 -4.87
C ARG A 35 -1.52 -2.26 -4.04
N HIS A 36 -0.93 -2.54 -2.89
CA HIS A 36 -0.48 -1.52 -1.94
C HIS A 36 0.80 -1.98 -1.30
N PHE A 37 1.74 -1.04 -1.13
CA PHE A 37 2.99 -1.31 -0.40
C PHE A 37 3.23 -0.23 0.63
N PRO A 38 3.59 -0.59 1.87
CA PRO A 38 4.22 0.36 2.76
C PRO A 38 5.61 0.69 2.22
N VAL A 39 5.97 1.96 2.28
CA VAL A 39 7.28 2.46 1.89
C VAL A 39 8.10 2.71 3.15
N MET A 40 9.29 2.14 3.19
CA MET A 40 10.14 2.18 4.37
C MET A 40 11.34 3.09 4.14
N ASP A 41 11.78 3.74 5.22
CA ASP A 41 13.02 4.49 5.25
C ASP A 41 13.59 4.38 6.67
N ASP A 42 14.80 3.86 6.76
CA ASP A 42 15.49 3.70 8.04
C ASP A 42 14.63 2.97 9.09
N GLY A 43 13.99 1.88 8.66
CA GLY A 43 13.16 1.05 9.54
C GLY A 43 11.78 1.61 9.87
N LYS A 44 11.41 2.74 9.30
CA LYS A 44 10.13 3.41 9.55
C LYS A 44 9.26 3.44 8.31
N VAL A 45 7.95 3.34 8.50
CA VAL A 45 6.99 3.52 7.41
C VAL A 45 6.86 5.02 7.14
N VAL A 46 7.18 5.44 5.91
CA VAL A 46 7.14 6.86 5.54
C VAL A 46 6.05 7.19 4.54
N GLY A 47 5.44 6.18 3.92
CA GLY A 47 4.37 6.40 2.96
C GLY A 47 3.77 5.09 2.51
N VAL A 48 2.84 5.19 1.57
CA VAL A 48 2.22 4.04 0.90
C VAL A 48 2.18 4.30 -0.59
N VAL A 49 2.49 3.29 -1.39
CA VAL A 49 2.33 3.32 -2.84
C VAL A 49 1.23 2.34 -3.22
N SER A 50 0.28 2.80 -4.03
CA SER A 50 -0.81 1.97 -4.53
C SER A 50 -0.67 1.74 -6.03
N GLN A 51 -1.39 0.74 -6.54
CA GLN A 51 -1.50 0.51 -7.97
C GLN A 51 -2.03 1.74 -8.69
N ARG A 52 -2.94 2.48 -8.04
CA ARG A 52 -3.49 3.73 -8.59
C ARG A 52 -2.39 4.78 -8.77
N ASP A 53 -1.49 4.92 -7.78
CA ASP A 53 -0.38 5.85 -7.87
C ASP A 53 0.53 5.51 -9.05
N LEU A 54 0.78 4.21 -9.24
CA LEU A 54 1.58 3.73 -10.36
C LEU A 54 0.93 4.06 -11.71
N TYR A 55 -0.37 3.81 -11.84
CA TYR A 55 -1.10 4.10 -13.06
C TYR A 55 -1.10 5.59 -13.39
N LYS A 56 -1.29 6.44 -12.40
CA LYS A 56 -1.23 7.89 -12.60
C LYS A 56 0.12 8.34 -13.13
N ALA A 57 1.19 7.80 -12.57
CA ALA A 57 2.55 8.15 -12.98
C ALA A 57 2.87 7.67 -14.40
N SER A 58 2.30 6.55 -14.84
CA SER A 58 2.63 5.93 -16.11
C SER A 58 1.67 6.28 -17.25
N LEU A 59 0.57 6.95 -16.97
CA LEU A 59 -0.53 7.12 -17.92
C LEU A 59 -0.11 7.72 -19.26
N GLY A 60 0.71 8.76 -19.24
CA GLY A 60 1.15 9.41 -20.46
C GLY A 60 2.12 8.59 -21.30
N SER A 61 2.96 7.78 -20.67
CA SER A 61 4.00 7.02 -21.39
C SER A 61 3.46 5.77 -22.07
N VAL A 62 2.52 5.09 -21.43
CA VAL A 62 1.93 3.85 -21.98
C VAL A 62 1.26 4.10 -23.32
N MET A 63 0.52 5.19 -23.41
CA MET A 63 -0.31 5.50 -24.57
C MET A 63 0.50 5.89 -25.79
N LYS A 64 1.72 6.44 -25.60
CA LYS A 64 2.49 7.04 -26.70
C LYS A 64 3.69 6.22 -27.16
N TYR A 65 4.37 5.55 -26.26
CA TYR A 65 5.72 5.05 -26.54
C TYR A 65 5.91 3.56 -26.41
N GLY A 66 4.86 2.83 -26.01
CA GLY A 66 4.92 1.38 -25.85
C GLY A 66 5.61 0.96 -24.55
N GLU A 67 5.70 -0.36 -24.38
CA GLU A 67 6.09 -0.94 -23.10
C GLU A 67 7.56 -0.73 -22.73
N LYS A 68 8.45 -0.80 -23.72
CA LYS A 68 9.88 -0.62 -23.45
C LYS A 68 10.18 0.80 -22.95
N ALA A 69 9.58 1.79 -23.58
CA ALA A 69 9.75 3.19 -23.16
C ALA A 69 9.11 3.43 -21.81
N GLN A 70 7.97 2.82 -21.53
CA GLN A 70 7.32 2.89 -20.23
C GLN A 70 8.23 2.34 -19.13
N ARG A 71 8.85 1.17 -19.38
CA ARG A 71 9.75 0.55 -18.43
C ARG A 71 10.92 1.47 -18.11
N ALA A 72 11.55 2.06 -19.13
CA ALA A 72 12.65 3.01 -18.94
C ALA A 72 12.21 4.24 -18.14
N PHE A 73 11.00 4.75 -18.42
CA PHE A 73 10.44 5.89 -17.70
C PHE A 73 10.25 5.56 -16.22
N LEU A 74 9.65 4.40 -15.91
CA LEU A 74 9.40 4.00 -14.53
C LEU A 74 10.68 3.69 -13.77
N GLU A 75 11.72 3.21 -14.45
CA GLU A 75 13.02 2.98 -13.82
C GLU A 75 13.67 4.28 -13.34
N GLY A 76 13.33 5.41 -13.96
CA GLY A 76 13.85 6.72 -13.60
C GLY A 76 13.09 7.44 -12.49
N ILE A 77 11.99 6.86 -12.01
CA ILE A 77 11.17 7.47 -10.96
C ILE A 77 11.29 6.66 -9.68
N ALA A 78 11.63 7.33 -8.58
CA ALA A 78 11.69 6.68 -7.27
C ALA A 78 10.29 6.64 -6.63
N VAL A 79 10.05 5.61 -5.85
CA VAL A 79 8.79 5.42 -5.12
C VAL A 79 8.43 6.64 -4.29
N LYS A 80 9.41 7.29 -3.66
CA LYS A 80 9.19 8.49 -2.84
C LYS A 80 8.55 9.64 -3.59
N GLU A 81 8.70 9.67 -4.92
CA GLU A 81 8.17 10.78 -5.73
C GLU A 81 6.67 10.67 -5.96
N VAL A 82 6.09 9.48 -5.77
CA VAL A 82 4.67 9.25 -6.02
C VAL A 82 3.90 8.71 -4.83
N MET A 83 4.58 8.30 -3.76
CA MET A 83 3.92 7.73 -2.59
C MET A 83 2.99 8.73 -1.92
N THR A 84 1.95 8.20 -1.27
CA THR A 84 1.04 9.02 -0.46
C THR A 84 1.69 9.28 0.89
N GLU A 85 1.76 10.55 1.28
CA GLU A 85 2.26 10.97 2.59
C GLU A 85 1.50 12.24 3.04
N PRO A 86 1.37 12.49 4.34
CA PRO A 86 1.83 11.62 5.42
C PRO A 86 1.08 10.29 5.44
N VAL A 87 1.74 9.25 5.94
CA VAL A 87 1.12 7.93 6.01
C VAL A 87 0.15 7.87 7.19
N LEU A 88 -1.05 7.32 6.95
CA LEU A 88 -2.00 7.02 8.02
C LEU A 88 -1.80 5.56 8.41
N THR A 89 -1.70 5.31 9.71
CA THR A 89 -1.47 3.99 10.26
C THR A 89 -2.51 3.68 11.33
N ILE A 90 -2.54 2.42 11.76
CA ILE A 90 -3.47 2.01 12.82
C ILE A 90 -2.77 1.01 13.73
N ALA A 91 -3.22 0.96 14.99
CA ALA A 91 -2.68 0.01 15.96
C ALA A 91 -3.35 -1.36 15.80
N PRO A 92 -2.64 -2.46 16.12
CA PRO A 92 -3.21 -3.80 15.95
C PRO A 92 -4.39 -4.09 16.88
N HIS A 93 -4.48 -3.39 18.01
CA HIS A 93 -5.57 -3.59 18.97
C HIS A 93 -6.80 -2.72 18.65
N ALA A 94 -6.73 -1.84 17.66
CA ALA A 94 -7.88 -1.04 17.25
C ALA A 94 -8.98 -1.95 16.70
N SER A 95 -10.24 -1.48 16.79
CA SER A 95 -11.35 -2.26 16.27
C SER A 95 -11.38 -2.22 14.73
N VAL A 96 -11.95 -3.27 14.14
CA VAL A 96 -12.16 -3.32 12.70
C VAL A 96 -13.05 -2.16 12.25
N GLN A 97 -14.04 -1.78 13.07
CA GLN A 97 -14.92 -0.66 12.78
C GLN A 97 -14.15 0.65 12.69
N ASP A 98 -13.21 0.88 13.62
CA ASP A 98 -12.39 2.09 13.58
C ASP A 98 -11.53 2.14 12.33
N ALA A 99 -10.94 1.01 11.95
CA ALA A 99 -10.15 0.93 10.72
C ALA A 99 -11.00 1.22 9.49
N ALA A 100 -12.17 0.59 9.40
CA ALA A 100 -13.09 0.80 8.27
C ALA A 100 -13.53 2.26 8.18
N ARG A 101 -13.85 2.87 9.32
CA ARG A 101 -14.26 4.27 9.36
C ARG A 101 -13.16 5.19 8.87
N LEU A 102 -11.93 4.96 9.34
CA LEU A 102 -10.78 5.76 8.91
C LEU A 102 -10.54 5.63 7.40
N MET A 103 -10.59 4.41 6.87
CA MET A 103 -10.43 4.18 5.44
C MET A 103 -11.51 4.88 4.63
N MET A 104 -12.76 4.82 5.09
CA MET A 104 -13.88 5.45 4.42
C MET A 104 -13.79 6.98 4.47
N GLU A 105 -13.52 7.55 5.63
CA GLU A 105 -13.44 8.99 5.80
C GLU A 105 -12.28 9.63 5.04
N LYS A 106 -11.14 8.94 5.02
CA LYS A 106 -9.94 9.44 4.34
C LYS A 106 -9.85 8.97 2.89
N LYS A 107 -10.77 8.13 2.44
CA LYS A 107 -10.81 7.58 1.07
C LYS A 107 -9.51 6.89 0.69
N ILE A 108 -9.02 6.04 1.58
CA ILE A 108 -7.79 5.28 1.38
C ILE A 108 -8.09 3.78 1.38
N GLY A 109 -7.32 3.03 0.59
CA GLY A 109 -7.56 1.60 0.39
C GLY A 109 -6.80 0.69 1.32
N CYS A 110 -5.91 1.22 2.15
CA CYS A 110 -5.11 0.41 3.06
C CYS A 110 -4.60 1.22 4.24
N LEU A 111 -4.24 0.50 5.30
CA LEU A 111 -3.60 1.08 6.47
C LEU A 111 -2.48 0.15 6.90
N PRO A 112 -1.23 0.63 6.94
CA PRO A 112 -0.17 -0.10 7.63
C PRO A 112 -0.50 -0.20 9.11
N VAL A 113 -0.22 -1.37 9.69
CA VAL A 113 -0.50 -1.63 11.09
C VAL A 113 0.81 -1.56 11.85
N LEU A 114 0.90 -0.63 12.79
CA LEU A 114 2.11 -0.42 13.58
C LEU A 114 1.90 -0.75 15.05
N GLU A 115 2.86 -1.47 15.62
CA GLU A 115 2.95 -1.67 17.07
C GLU A 115 4.16 -0.86 17.54
N GLY A 116 3.89 0.28 18.18
CA GLY A 116 4.93 1.28 18.40
C GLY A 116 5.45 1.75 17.04
N PRO A 117 6.77 1.78 16.81
CA PRO A 117 7.32 2.15 15.51
C PRO A 117 7.38 1.00 14.52
N LYS A 118 7.05 -0.23 14.95
CA LYS A 118 7.27 -1.43 14.15
C LYS A 118 6.06 -1.77 13.28
N LEU A 119 6.31 -2.00 11.99
CA LEU A 119 5.29 -2.50 11.07
C LEU A 119 5.03 -3.98 11.39
N VAL A 120 3.79 -4.31 11.76
CA VAL A 120 3.41 -5.68 12.10
C VAL A 120 2.40 -6.30 11.15
N GLY A 121 1.81 -5.50 10.27
CA GLY A 121 0.85 -6.00 9.32
C GLY A 121 0.31 -4.90 8.43
N MET A 122 -0.69 -5.28 7.63
CA MET A 122 -1.38 -4.33 6.76
C MET A 122 -2.84 -4.74 6.63
N ILE A 123 -3.73 -3.77 6.63
CA ILE A 123 -5.15 -4.01 6.45
C ILE A 123 -5.60 -3.28 5.19
N THR A 124 -6.42 -3.95 4.36
CA THR A 124 -6.88 -3.42 3.08
C THR A 124 -8.39 -3.54 2.96
N GLU A 125 -8.94 -2.91 1.92
CA GLU A 125 -10.36 -3.04 1.59
C GLU A 125 -10.75 -4.51 1.39
N THR A 126 -9.88 -5.32 0.81
CA THR A 126 -10.15 -6.75 0.60
C THR A 126 -10.35 -7.46 1.93
N ASP A 127 -9.55 -7.11 2.96
CA ASP A 127 -9.71 -7.70 4.29
C ASP A 127 -11.08 -7.35 4.88
N MET A 128 -11.55 -6.12 4.66
CA MET A 128 -12.88 -5.69 5.10
C MET A 128 -13.99 -6.46 4.37
N LEU A 129 -13.83 -6.64 3.06
CA LEU A 129 -14.82 -7.37 2.27
C LEU A 129 -14.88 -8.85 2.68
N LYS A 130 -13.74 -9.47 2.96
CA LYS A 130 -13.71 -10.85 3.46
C LYS A 130 -14.49 -10.97 4.76
N LEU A 131 -14.34 -10.00 5.65
CA LEU A 131 -15.05 -9.97 6.91
C LEU A 131 -16.57 -9.94 6.68
N VAL A 132 -17.02 -9.11 5.74
CA VAL A 132 -18.45 -9.02 5.39
C VAL A 132 -18.96 -10.35 4.84
N VAL A 133 -18.19 -10.99 3.97
CA VAL A 133 -18.58 -12.29 3.39
C VAL A 133 -18.71 -13.38 4.46
N GLU A 134 -17.90 -13.31 5.49
CA GLU A 134 -17.89 -14.30 6.58
C GLU A 134 -18.95 -14.05 7.66
N MET A 135 -19.65 -12.95 7.58
CA MET A 135 -20.71 -12.63 8.55
C MET A 135 -21.93 -13.52 8.41
#